data_b9781df5959196dd5665a21061371b2d
#
_entry.id   b9781df5959196dd5665a21061371b2d
#
_cell.length_a   1.000
_cell.length_b   1.000
_cell.length_c   1.000
_cell.angle_alpha   90.00
_cell.angle_beta   90.00
_cell.angle_gamma   90.00
#
_symmetry.space_group_name_H-M   'P 1'
#
loop_
_entity.id
_entity.type
_entity.pdbx_description
1 polymer ?
#
loop_
_entity_poly.entity_id
_entity_poly.type
_entity_poly.pdbx_seq_one_letter_code
_entity_poly.pdbx_strand_id
1 'polypeptide(L)'
;MSATRDRINTFFKYKDLLRELVVRDVKLKYRRSFLGYVWSILNPLLIMLVMTLVFSQMFQRGIENFPVYLLTGQALFDFMNNATHMSMYSVLDNGALIKKIYVPKYIFTLSKVTSSLIDLIFSMGALILVMLITRAPFSPYLLLFPLVVIPRYIFVCGMGFFLSAANVFF
;
A
#
# COMPACT_ATOMS: atom_id res chain seq x y z
N MET A 1 -28.22 8.21 -16.92
CA MET A 1 -27.19 9.24 -16.64
C MET A 1 -27.25 9.81 -15.21
N SER A 2 -28.38 9.73 -14.49
CA SER A 2 -28.52 10.16 -13.08
C SER A 2 -27.75 9.28 -12.07
N ALA A 3 -27.84 7.97 -12.17
CA ALA A 3 -27.25 7.05 -11.20
C ALA A 3 -25.73 7.17 -11.03
N THR A 4 -24.98 7.50 -12.09
CA THR A 4 -23.52 7.68 -12.02
C THR A 4 -23.18 9.00 -11.31
N ARG A 5 -23.97 10.05 -11.57
CA ARG A 5 -23.80 11.37 -10.95
C ARG A 5 -24.09 11.29 -9.44
N ASP A 6 -25.10 10.52 -9.05
CA ASP A 6 -25.46 10.31 -7.64
C ASP A 6 -24.39 9.51 -6.89
N ARG A 7 -23.75 8.53 -7.53
CA ARG A 7 -22.62 7.77 -6.97
C ARG A 7 -21.38 8.64 -6.76
N ILE A 8 -21.09 9.52 -7.72
CA ILE A 8 -19.96 10.47 -7.62
C ILE A 8 -20.23 11.48 -6.49
N ASN A 9 -21.43 12.03 -6.40
CA ASN A 9 -21.82 12.95 -5.32
C ASN A 9 -21.75 12.27 -3.96
N THR A 10 -22.14 11.01 -3.86
CA THR A 10 -22.03 10.20 -2.63
C THR A 10 -20.58 10.01 -2.24
N PHE A 11 -19.68 9.75 -3.19
CA PHE A 11 -18.25 9.62 -2.91
C PHE A 11 -17.67 10.92 -2.34
N PHE A 12 -17.99 12.07 -2.96
CA PHE A 12 -17.52 13.37 -2.46
C PHE A 12 -18.06 13.69 -1.06
N LYS A 13 -19.29 13.29 -0.74
CA LYS A 13 -19.87 13.46 0.59
C LYS A 13 -19.10 12.71 1.69
N TYR A 14 -18.53 11.55 1.36
CA TYR A 14 -17.78 10.74 2.32
C TYR A 14 -16.25 10.87 2.19
N LYS A 15 -15.74 11.81 1.39
CA LYS A 15 -14.31 12.06 1.20
C LYS A 15 -13.59 12.37 2.51
N ASP A 16 -14.21 13.19 3.37
CA ASP A 16 -13.60 13.57 4.64
C ASP A 16 -13.53 12.37 5.59
N LEU A 17 -14.58 11.54 5.62
CA LEU A 17 -14.57 10.29 6.37
C LEU A 17 -13.48 9.34 5.85
N LEU A 18 -13.33 9.20 4.54
CA LEU A 18 -12.26 8.40 3.93
C LEU A 18 -10.88 8.88 4.41
N ARG A 19 -10.66 10.19 4.37
CA ARG A 19 -9.41 10.81 4.85
C ARG A 19 -9.15 10.51 6.33
N GLU A 20 -10.16 10.67 7.18
CA GLU A 20 -10.06 10.39 8.62
C GLU A 20 -9.75 8.91 8.90
N LEU A 21 -10.37 7.99 8.16
CA LEU A 21 -10.11 6.56 8.27
C LEU A 21 -8.65 6.24 7.87
N VAL A 22 -8.17 6.80 6.76
CA VAL A 22 -6.77 6.62 6.31
C VAL A 22 -5.80 7.17 7.35
N VAL A 23 -6.02 8.40 7.83
CA VAL A 23 -5.15 9.01 8.86
C VAL A 23 -5.17 8.19 10.16
N ARG A 24 -6.34 7.71 10.57
CA ARG A 24 -6.48 6.82 11.73
C ARG A 24 -5.65 5.54 11.55
N ASP A 25 -5.80 4.86 10.42
CA ASP A 25 -5.13 3.59 10.16
C ASP A 25 -3.61 3.76 10.13
N VAL A 26 -3.11 4.81 9.48
CA VAL A 26 -1.69 5.16 9.48
C VAL A 26 -1.21 5.48 10.90
N LYS A 27 -1.93 6.33 11.65
CA LYS A 27 -1.57 6.66 13.03
C LYS A 27 -1.55 5.41 13.94
N LEU A 28 -2.53 4.52 13.82
CA LEU A 28 -2.58 3.29 14.62
C LEU A 28 -1.39 2.37 14.35
N LYS A 29 -0.97 2.28 13.10
CA LYS A 29 0.19 1.47 12.69
C LYS A 29 1.48 2.00 13.31
N TYR A 30 1.67 3.31 13.35
CA TYR A 30 2.93 3.94 13.75
C TYR A 30 2.95 4.49 15.18
N ARG A 31 1.78 4.61 15.86
CA ARG A 31 1.66 5.24 17.18
C ARG A 31 2.29 4.44 18.32
N ARG A 32 2.45 3.13 18.20
CA ARG A 32 2.90 2.24 19.28
C ARG A 32 4.40 2.24 19.53
N SER A 33 5.21 2.90 18.69
CA SER A 33 6.66 2.89 18.83
C SER A 33 7.24 4.24 18.46
N PHE A 34 8.19 4.73 19.24
CA PHE A 34 9.03 5.88 18.89
C PHE A 34 9.76 5.65 17.56
N LEU A 35 10.07 4.39 17.26
CA LEU A 35 10.65 3.92 15.99
C LEU A 35 9.60 3.66 14.89
N GLY A 36 8.30 3.89 15.13
CA GLY A 36 7.23 3.46 14.24
C GLY A 36 7.38 3.95 12.79
N TYR A 37 7.63 5.23 12.60
CA TYR A 37 7.85 5.80 11.25
C TYR A 37 9.22 5.39 10.68
N VAL A 38 10.26 5.29 11.51
CA VAL A 38 11.57 4.81 11.10
C VAL A 38 11.50 3.33 10.71
N TRP A 39 10.68 2.54 11.42
CA TRP A 39 10.48 1.12 11.14
C TRP A 39 9.87 0.87 9.76
N SER A 40 9.03 1.76 9.26
CA SER A 40 8.43 1.62 7.92
C SER A 40 9.46 1.71 6.78
N ILE A 41 10.56 2.41 7.01
CA ILE A 41 11.69 2.49 6.08
C ILE A 41 12.71 1.39 6.39
N LEU A 42 12.97 1.14 7.67
CA LEU A 42 13.97 0.16 8.11
C LEU A 42 13.58 -1.28 7.75
N ASN A 43 12.31 -1.63 7.89
CA ASN A 43 11.82 -2.99 7.61
C ASN A 43 12.09 -3.44 6.15
N PRO A 44 11.69 -2.70 5.10
CA PRO A 44 12.03 -3.07 3.72
C PRO A 44 13.55 -3.09 3.47
N LEU A 45 14.33 -2.22 4.13
CA LEU A 45 15.78 -2.22 4.02
C LEU A 45 16.41 -3.48 4.63
N LEU A 46 15.94 -3.91 5.82
CA LEU A 46 16.43 -5.12 6.46
C LEU A 46 16.10 -6.38 5.64
N ILE A 47 14.87 -6.48 5.13
CA ILE A 47 14.47 -7.60 4.28
C ILE A 47 15.31 -7.61 3.00
N MET A 48 15.48 -6.45 2.35
CA MET A 48 16.36 -6.31 1.18
C MET A 48 17.79 -6.77 1.49
N LEU A 49 18.34 -6.36 2.64
CA LEU A 49 19.70 -6.74 3.05
C LEU A 49 19.82 -8.26 3.21
N VAL A 50 18.89 -8.88 3.94
CA VAL A 50 18.89 -10.34 4.13
C VAL A 50 18.73 -11.06 2.79
N MET A 51 17.78 -10.64 1.97
CA MET A 51 17.55 -11.24 0.64
C MET A 51 18.76 -11.04 -0.28
N THR A 52 19.40 -9.87 -0.24
CA THR A 52 20.61 -9.61 -1.02
C THR A 52 21.75 -10.54 -0.57
N LEU A 53 21.97 -10.74 0.73
CA LEU A 53 22.99 -11.65 1.23
C LEU A 53 22.72 -13.10 0.80
N VAL A 54 21.47 -13.56 0.85
CA VAL A 54 21.10 -14.93 0.50
C VAL A 54 21.17 -15.16 -1.01
N PHE A 55 20.62 -14.25 -1.79
CA PHE A 55 20.46 -14.45 -3.23
C PHE A 55 21.55 -13.82 -4.10
N SER A 56 22.40 -12.97 -3.52
CA SER A 56 23.47 -12.32 -4.29
C SER A 56 24.42 -13.32 -4.95
N GLN A 57 24.67 -14.44 -4.28
CA GLN A 57 25.52 -15.51 -4.80
C GLN A 57 24.86 -16.30 -5.94
N MET A 58 23.53 -16.41 -5.92
CA MET A 58 22.79 -17.20 -6.91
C MET A 58 22.42 -16.39 -8.16
N PHE A 59 22.04 -15.11 -7.99
CA PHE A 59 21.43 -14.30 -9.05
C PHE A 59 22.28 -13.10 -9.52
N GLN A 60 23.44 -12.85 -8.92
CA GLN A 60 24.29 -11.69 -9.26
C GLN A 60 24.88 -11.71 -10.69
N ARG A 61 24.84 -12.83 -11.38
CA ARG A 61 25.44 -12.95 -12.70
C ARG A 61 24.57 -12.27 -13.76
N GLY A 62 24.50 -10.94 -13.77
CA GLY A 62 23.90 -10.17 -14.86
C GLY A 62 22.93 -9.05 -14.46
N ILE A 63 22.65 -8.84 -13.17
CA ILE A 63 21.78 -7.73 -12.73
C ILE A 63 22.64 -6.65 -12.08
N GLU A 64 22.79 -5.52 -12.77
CA GLU A 64 23.38 -4.33 -12.16
C GLU A 64 22.50 -3.84 -11.01
N ASN A 65 23.12 -3.49 -9.86
CA ASN A 65 22.43 -2.99 -8.68
C ASN A 65 21.29 -3.90 -8.17
N PHE A 66 21.60 -5.18 -7.97
CA PHE A 66 20.67 -6.19 -7.46
C PHE A 66 19.82 -5.71 -6.25
N PRO A 67 20.34 -4.97 -5.24
CA PRO A 67 19.54 -4.45 -4.14
C PRO A 67 18.41 -3.53 -4.60
N VAL A 68 18.64 -2.65 -5.57
CA VAL A 68 17.64 -1.72 -6.13
C VAL A 68 16.56 -2.49 -6.88
N TYR A 69 16.96 -3.46 -7.69
CA TYR A 69 16.04 -4.34 -8.42
C TYR A 69 15.12 -5.11 -7.45
N LEU A 70 15.70 -5.74 -6.44
CA LEU A 70 14.99 -6.52 -5.44
C LEU A 70 13.99 -5.65 -4.66
N LEU A 71 14.44 -4.48 -4.16
CA LEU A 71 13.61 -3.58 -3.36
C LEU A 71 12.44 -3.02 -4.17
N THR A 72 12.64 -2.73 -5.46
CA THR A 72 11.57 -2.26 -6.35
C THR A 72 10.48 -3.32 -6.51
N GLY A 73 10.87 -4.56 -6.80
CA GLY A 73 9.93 -5.67 -6.93
C GLY A 73 9.19 -5.96 -5.63
N GLN A 74 9.93 -5.99 -4.51
CA GLN A 74 9.39 -6.21 -3.18
C GLN A 74 8.38 -5.13 -2.78
N ALA A 75 8.69 -3.85 -2.96
CA ALA A 75 7.78 -2.76 -2.59
C ALA A 75 6.43 -2.86 -3.31
N LEU A 76 6.44 -3.21 -4.58
CA LEU A 76 5.22 -3.41 -5.36
C LEU A 76 4.45 -4.67 -4.93
N PHE A 77 5.15 -5.74 -4.59
CA PHE A 77 4.54 -6.98 -4.10
C PHE A 77 3.93 -6.77 -2.71
N ASP A 78 4.65 -6.13 -1.80
CA ASP A 78 4.20 -5.84 -0.44
C ASP A 78 2.97 -4.93 -0.44
N PHE A 79 2.93 -3.93 -1.34
CA PHE A 79 1.74 -3.11 -1.52
C PHE A 79 0.51 -3.96 -1.89
N MET A 80 0.64 -4.85 -2.86
CA MET A 80 -0.46 -5.71 -3.28
C MET A 80 -0.91 -6.63 -2.14
N ASN A 81 0.04 -7.29 -1.49
CA ASN A 81 -0.22 -8.26 -0.42
C ASN A 81 -0.88 -7.58 0.80
N ASN A 82 -0.28 -6.50 1.28
CA ASN A 82 -0.80 -5.77 2.44
C ASN A 82 -2.17 -5.15 2.17
N ALA A 83 -2.35 -4.50 1.02
CA ALA A 83 -3.62 -3.88 0.67
C ALA A 83 -4.74 -4.90 0.52
N THR A 84 -4.48 -6.05 -0.11
CA THR A 84 -5.43 -7.15 -0.24
C THR A 84 -5.80 -7.72 1.12
N HIS A 85 -4.81 -8.02 1.96
CA HIS A 85 -5.03 -8.56 3.31
C HIS A 85 -5.82 -7.59 4.20
N MET A 86 -5.44 -6.32 4.25
CA MET A 86 -6.16 -5.31 5.05
C MET A 86 -7.58 -5.08 4.54
N SER A 87 -7.79 -5.17 3.23
CA SER A 87 -9.11 -5.02 2.62
C SER A 87 -10.07 -6.14 3.01
N MET A 88 -9.58 -7.37 3.12
CA MET A 88 -10.36 -8.53 3.49
C MET A 88 -11.08 -8.35 4.84
N TYR A 89 -10.42 -7.75 5.83
CA TYR A 89 -10.97 -7.51 7.16
C TYR A 89 -11.62 -6.12 7.33
N SER A 90 -11.60 -5.29 6.30
CA SER A 90 -12.00 -3.88 6.39
C SER A 90 -13.40 -3.63 6.93
N VAL A 91 -14.38 -4.46 6.56
CA VAL A 91 -15.77 -4.35 7.02
C VAL A 91 -15.92 -4.87 8.45
N LEU A 92 -15.29 -6.00 8.78
CA LEU A 92 -15.34 -6.62 10.10
C LEU A 92 -14.71 -5.70 11.16
N ASP A 93 -13.51 -5.18 10.89
CA ASP A 93 -12.79 -4.26 11.78
C ASP A 93 -13.57 -2.98 12.10
N ASN A 94 -14.43 -2.55 11.19
CA ASN A 94 -15.22 -1.34 11.35
C ASN A 94 -16.70 -1.63 11.68
N GLY A 95 -17.04 -2.84 12.08
CA GLY A 95 -18.41 -3.26 12.40
C GLY A 95 -19.09 -2.38 13.45
N ALA A 96 -18.36 -1.93 14.46
CA ALA A 96 -18.88 -1.03 15.48
C ALA A 96 -19.28 0.34 14.92
N LEU A 97 -18.57 0.86 13.92
CA LEU A 97 -18.88 2.11 13.25
C LEU A 97 -20.06 1.96 12.29
N ILE A 98 -20.10 0.86 11.55
CA ILE A 98 -21.17 0.53 10.59
C ILE A 98 -22.54 0.42 11.29
N LYS A 99 -22.57 -0.10 12.54
CA LYS A 99 -23.80 -0.20 13.34
C LYS A 99 -24.33 1.15 13.82
N LYS A 100 -23.47 2.16 13.94
CA LYS A 100 -23.84 3.49 14.47
C LYS A 100 -24.19 4.50 13.39
N ILE A 101 -23.62 4.38 12.22
CA ILE A 101 -23.73 5.38 11.14
C ILE A 101 -23.98 4.64 9.82
N TYR A 102 -24.92 5.14 9.04
CA TYR A 102 -25.14 4.63 7.69
C TYR A 102 -24.06 5.15 6.75
N VAL A 103 -23.04 4.32 6.51
CA VAL A 103 -21.92 4.61 5.60
C VAL A 103 -21.82 3.49 4.56
N PRO A 104 -21.62 3.81 3.28
CA PRO A 104 -21.38 2.80 2.26
C PRO A 104 -20.16 1.96 2.59
N LYS A 105 -20.31 0.63 2.63
CA LYS A 105 -19.26 -0.32 3.06
C LYS A 105 -17.98 -0.22 2.24
N TYR A 106 -18.05 0.13 0.96
CA TYR A 106 -16.90 0.27 0.08
C TYR A 106 -15.87 1.31 0.56
N ILE A 107 -16.29 2.31 1.35
CA ILE A 107 -15.41 3.34 1.88
C ILE A 107 -14.37 2.74 2.84
N PHE A 108 -14.76 1.76 3.64
CA PHE A 108 -13.83 1.08 4.56
C PHE A 108 -12.78 0.27 3.81
N THR A 109 -13.17 -0.44 2.76
CA THR A 109 -12.23 -1.17 1.92
C THR A 109 -11.28 -0.22 1.17
N LEU A 110 -11.83 0.86 0.60
CA LEU A 110 -11.03 1.87 -0.09
C LEU A 110 -10.04 2.56 0.86
N SER A 111 -10.42 2.82 2.13
CA SER A 111 -9.51 3.40 3.12
C SER A 111 -8.31 2.49 3.40
N LYS A 112 -8.51 1.17 3.48
CA LYS A 112 -7.43 0.21 3.69
C LYS A 112 -6.45 0.16 2.52
N VAL A 113 -6.96 0.11 1.28
CA VAL A 113 -6.12 0.16 0.08
C VAL A 113 -5.32 1.46 0.00
N THR A 114 -5.97 2.60 0.30
CA THR A 114 -5.30 3.91 0.29
C THR A 114 -4.27 4.02 1.42
N SER A 115 -4.53 3.44 2.60
CA SER A 115 -3.53 3.39 3.69
C SER A 115 -2.30 2.59 3.29
N SER A 116 -2.48 1.47 2.58
CA SER A 116 -1.36 0.66 2.07
C SER A 116 -0.57 1.38 0.97
N LEU A 117 -1.20 2.30 0.22
CA LEU A 117 -0.49 3.15 -0.74
C LEU A 117 0.49 4.11 -0.03
N ILE A 118 0.16 4.57 1.18
CA ILE A 118 1.09 5.38 1.99
C ILE A 118 2.31 4.54 2.40
N ASP A 119 2.12 3.26 2.74
CA ASP A 119 3.25 2.36 3.02
C ASP A 119 4.16 2.18 1.80
N LEU A 120 3.59 2.11 0.59
CA LEU A 120 4.36 2.08 -0.65
C LEU A 120 5.21 3.36 -0.82
N ILE A 121 4.67 4.54 -0.46
CA ILE A 121 5.43 5.80 -0.51
C ILE A 121 6.63 5.74 0.45
N PHE A 122 6.49 5.19 1.65
CA PHE A 122 7.62 4.99 2.55
C PHE A 122 8.66 4.00 1.98
N SER A 123 8.21 2.93 1.33
CA SER A 123 9.10 1.99 0.64
C SER A 123 9.85 2.65 -0.52
N MET A 124 9.22 3.61 -1.20
CA MET A 124 9.90 4.43 -2.21
C MET A 124 11.00 5.32 -1.58
N GLY A 125 10.77 5.86 -0.39
CA GLY A 125 11.80 6.56 0.38
C GLY A 125 13.00 5.65 0.68
N ALA A 126 12.76 4.40 1.08
CA ALA A 126 13.82 3.40 1.26
C ALA A 126 14.56 3.10 -0.04
N LEU A 127 13.85 2.98 -1.17
CA LEU A 127 14.45 2.77 -2.49
C LEU A 127 15.39 3.91 -2.87
N ILE A 128 14.97 5.16 -2.69
CA ILE A 128 15.80 6.34 -2.97
C ILE A 128 17.06 6.33 -2.10
N LEU A 129 16.94 5.97 -0.83
CA LEU A 129 18.10 5.83 0.07
C LEU A 129 19.09 4.78 -0.44
N VAL A 130 18.60 3.62 -0.86
CA VAL A 130 19.47 2.56 -1.41
C VAL A 130 20.15 3.01 -2.71
N MET A 131 19.41 3.70 -3.60
CA MET A 131 20.00 4.24 -4.84
C MET A 131 21.12 5.24 -4.55
N LEU A 132 20.96 6.09 -3.53
CA LEU A 132 22.01 7.03 -3.11
C LEU A 132 23.26 6.31 -2.55
N ILE A 133 23.06 5.29 -1.71
CA ILE A 133 24.16 4.51 -1.10
C ILE A 133 24.90 3.70 -2.17
N THR A 134 24.17 3.05 -3.06
CA THR A 134 24.74 2.21 -4.13
C THR A 134 25.26 3.01 -5.32
N ARG A 135 25.06 4.35 -5.33
CA ARG A 135 25.37 5.23 -6.46
C ARG A 135 24.73 4.75 -7.76
N ALA A 136 23.54 4.16 -7.66
CA ALA A 136 22.79 3.72 -8.84
C ALA A 136 22.40 4.93 -9.69
N PRO A 137 22.49 4.85 -11.01
CA PRO A 137 22.12 5.96 -11.88
C PRO A 137 20.63 6.26 -11.73
N PHE A 138 20.30 7.53 -11.47
CA PHE A 138 18.91 8.00 -11.50
C PHE A 138 18.43 8.03 -12.95
N SER A 139 17.69 7.02 -13.33
CA SER A 139 17.09 6.96 -14.66
C SER A 139 15.80 7.78 -14.72
N PRO A 140 15.52 8.52 -15.83
CA PRO A 140 14.25 9.22 -16.02
C PRO A 140 13.04 8.27 -16.02
N TYR A 141 13.25 6.97 -16.20
CA TYR A 141 12.21 5.95 -16.09
C TYR A 141 11.58 5.85 -14.67
N LEU A 142 12.23 6.40 -13.64
CA LEU A 142 11.64 6.50 -12.30
C LEU A 142 10.36 7.36 -12.31
N LEU A 143 10.25 8.33 -13.23
CA LEU A 143 9.04 9.12 -13.44
C LEU A 143 7.86 8.31 -13.98
N LEU A 144 8.11 7.14 -14.57
CA LEU A 144 7.06 6.22 -15.03
C LEU A 144 6.48 5.36 -13.88
N PHE A 145 7.05 5.43 -12.68
CA PHE A 145 6.57 4.67 -11.54
C PHE A 145 5.08 4.88 -11.23
N PRO A 146 4.52 6.10 -11.24
CA PRO A 146 3.08 6.30 -11.07
C PRO A 146 2.22 5.58 -12.10
N LEU A 147 2.73 5.44 -13.34
CA LEU A 147 2.03 4.71 -14.41
C LEU A 147 1.87 3.22 -14.08
N VAL A 148 2.80 2.64 -13.33
CA VAL A 148 2.74 1.24 -12.84
C VAL A 148 1.84 1.13 -11.61
N VAL A 149 1.88 2.13 -10.73
CA VAL A 149 1.12 2.12 -9.46
C VAL A 149 -0.39 2.28 -9.72
N ILE A 150 -0.80 3.13 -10.67
CA ILE A 150 -2.22 3.41 -10.93
C ILE A 150 -3.01 2.15 -11.32
N PRO A 151 -2.62 1.36 -12.35
CA PRO A 151 -3.36 0.14 -12.70
C PRO A 151 -3.30 -0.89 -11.58
N ARG A 152 -2.19 -0.96 -10.84
CA ARG A 152 -2.05 -1.86 -9.70
C ARG A 152 -2.99 -1.47 -8.55
N TYR A 153 -3.13 -0.18 -8.26
CA TYR A 153 -4.10 0.33 -7.29
C TYR A 153 -5.54 -0.03 -7.67
N ILE A 154 -5.93 0.15 -8.94
CA ILE A 154 -7.26 -0.21 -9.45
C ILE A 154 -7.50 -1.72 -9.30
N PHE A 155 -6.52 -2.54 -9.67
CA PHE A 155 -6.59 -4.00 -9.53
C PHE A 155 -6.78 -4.42 -8.07
N VAL A 156 -5.98 -3.87 -7.16
CA VAL A 156 -6.06 -4.18 -5.72
C VAL A 156 -7.38 -3.70 -5.12
N CYS A 157 -7.93 -2.57 -5.56
CA CYS A 157 -9.27 -2.14 -5.16
C CYS A 157 -10.33 -3.16 -5.58
N GLY A 158 -10.28 -3.66 -6.83
CA GLY A 158 -11.21 -4.67 -7.31
C GLY A 158 -11.14 -5.98 -6.50
N MET A 159 -9.92 -6.48 -6.29
CA MET A 159 -9.69 -7.67 -5.44
C MET A 159 -10.12 -7.43 -3.99
N GLY A 160 -9.81 -6.26 -3.44
CA GLY A 160 -10.19 -5.90 -2.08
C GLY A 160 -11.69 -5.84 -1.86
N PHE A 161 -12.45 -5.30 -2.81
CA PHE A 161 -13.92 -5.30 -2.74
C PHE A 161 -14.49 -6.72 -2.80
N PHE A 162 -13.95 -7.55 -3.68
CA PHE A 162 -14.37 -8.94 -3.79
C PHE A 162 -14.09 -9.73 -2.50
N LEU A 163 -12.87 -9.66 -1.99
CA LEU A 163 -12.47 -10.40 -0.79
C LEU A 163 -13.16 -9.86 0.47
N SER A 164 -13.34 -8.55 0.58
CA SER A 164 -14.11 -7.95 1.69
C SER A 164 -15.56 -8.41 1.70
N ALA A 165 -16.20 -8.52 0.54
CA ALA A 165 -17.55 -9.05 0.42
C ALA A 165 -17.58 -10.55 0.78
N ALA A 166 -16.68 -11.35 0.22
CA ALA A 166 -16.58 -12.77 0.52
C ALA A 166 -16.41 -13.04 2.02
N ASN A 167 -15.51 -12.31 2.69
CA ASN A 167 -15.22 -12.48 4.13
C ASN A 167 -16.39 -12.06 5.05
N VAL A 168 -17.36 -11.31 4.56
CA VAL A 168 -18.58 -10.99 5.33
C VAL A 168 -19.63 -12.08 5.19
N PHE A 169 -19.61 -12.86 4.08
CA PHE A 169 -20.61 -13.89 3.80
C PHE A 169 -20.16 -15.28 4.25
N PHE A 170 -18.86 -15.54 4.35
CA PHE A 170 -18.28 -16.82 4.78
C PHE A 170 -17.61 -16.70 6.14
#